data_a18d54f33853dc7296eb78d9281c08b6
#
_entry.id   a18d54f33853dc7296eb78d9281c08b6
#
_cell.length_a   1.000
_cell.length_b   1.000
_cell.length_c   1.000
_cell.angle_alpha   90.00
_cell.angle_beta   90.00
_cell.angle_gamma   90.00
#
_symmetry.space_group_name_H-M   'P 1'
#
loop_
_entity.id
_entity.type
_entity.pdbx_description
1 polymer ?
#
loop_
_entity_poly.entity_id
_entity_poly.type
_entity_poly.pdbx_seq_one_letter_code
_entity_poly.pdbx_strand_id
1 'polypeptide(L)'
;NINIIEVDLPLEEEKEDYNKRLENFFSKNSKIHHCITFTSKAHIVGEFLQRTNRRNIQIMGYDMVKKNAECMRRGSISFLIAQHGYMQGYNCVEALFRAIVLKEEINPVNYMPIEFLTRENVDFYQRTQI
;
A
#
# COMPACT_ATOMS: atom_id res chain seq x y z
N ASN A 1 6.08 -0.05 26.16
CA ASN A 1 6.13 1.20 25.39
C ASN A 1 6.53 0.85 23.95
N ILE A 2 5.73 1.30 22.98
CA ILE A 2 6.06 1.23 21.56
C ILE A 2 6.84 2.50 21.22
N ASN A 3 8.01 2.35 20.61
CA ASN A 3 8.78 3.48 20.11
C ASN A 3 8.51 3.62 18.60
N ILE A 4 7.99 4.76 18.18
CA ILE A 4 7.70 5.07 16.78
C ILE A 4 8.73 6.09 16.31
N ILE A 5 9.34 5.79 15.15
CA ILE A 5 10.28 6.69 14.48
C ILE A 5 9.71 6.97 13.10
N GLU A 6 9.49 8.23 12.79
CA GLU A 6 8.99 8.66 11.49
C GLU A 6 10.14 9.02 10.56
N VAL A 7 9.98 8.65 9.29
CA VAL A 7 10.87 9.07 8.20
C VAL A 7 10.02 9.55 7.03
N ASP A 8 10.31 10.74 6.58
CA ASP A 8 9.68 11.31 5.38
C ASP A 8 10.43 10.89 4.13
N LEU A 9 9.67 10.34 3.16
CA LEU A 9 10.15 9.99 1.83
C LEU A 9 9.37 10.84 0.81
N PRO A 10 9.93 11.97 0.35
CA PRO A 10 9.27 12.84 -0.60
C PRO A 10 8.80 12.10 -1.85
N LEU A 11 7.62 12.48 -2.38
CA LEU A 11 6.96 11.75 -3.46
C LEU A 11 7.68 11.84 -4.82
N GLU A 12 8.53 12.84 -5.01
CA GLU A 12 9.15 13.20 -6.29
C GLU A 12 10.66 12.94 -6.33
N GLU A 13 11.21 12.23 -5.36
CA GLU A 13 12.64 11.89 -5.36
C GLU A 13 12.97 10.80 -6.37
N GLU A 14 14.18 10.83 -6.89
CA GLU A 14 14.73 9.77 -7.71
C GLU A 14 15.05 8.51 -6.87
N LYS A 15 15.11 7.37 -7.51
CA LYS A 15 15.34 6.08 -6.84
C LYS A 15 16.64 6.05 -6.01
N GLU A 16 17.66 6.73 -6.47
CA GLU A 16 18.95 6.81 -5.76
C GLU A 16 18.86 7.58 -4.44
N ASP A 17 18.05 8.63 -4.40
CA ASP A 17 17.88 9.44 -3.20
C ASP A 17 17.05 8.73 -2.15
N TYR A 18 16.01 7.99 -2.54
CA TYR A 18 15.31 7.07 -1.63
C TYR A 18 16.25 6.04 -1.01
N ASN A 19 17.14 5.47 -1.82
CA ASN A 19 18.09 4.48 -1.34
C ASN A 19 19.06 5.04 -0.30
N LYS A 20 19.59 6.23 -0.53
CA LYS A 20 20.49 6.91 0.42
C LYS A 20 19.78 7.24 1.73
N ARG A 21 18.52 7.74 1.64
CA ARG A 21 17.71 8.04 2.83
C ARG A 21 17.41 6.79 3.65
N LEU A 22 16.97 5.72 3.00
CA LEU A 22 16.65 4.46 3.66
C LEU A 22 17.89 3.81 4.28
N GLU A 23 19.04 3.84 3.58
CA GLU A 23 20.30 3.34 4.13
C GLU A 23 20.73 4.10 5.38
N ASN A 24 20.70 5.43 5.33
CA ASN A 24 21.00 6.28 6.49
C ASN A 24 20.03 6.04 7.65
N PHE A 25 18.73 5.89 7.35
CA PHE A 25 17.70 5.63 8.35
C PHE A 25 17.91 4.28 9.05
N PHE A 26 18.03 3.18 8.30
CA PHE A 26 18.17 1.85 8.88
C PHE A 26 19.54 1.59 9.51
N SER A 27 20.59 2.29 9.06
CA SER A 27 21.91 2.23 9.71
C SER A 27 21.88 2.85 11.10
N LYS A 28 21.14 3.94 11.28
CA LYS A 28 20.97 4.59 12.60
C LYS A 28 19.99 3.87 13.50
N ASN A 29 19.06 3.10 12.94
CA ASN A 29 17.95 2.48 13.62
C ASN A 29 17.91 0.96 13.42
N SER A 30 19.01 0.28 13.76
CA SER A 30 19.22 -1.16 13.52
C SER A 30 18.25 -2.08 14.29
N LYS A 31 17.54 -1.58 15.29
CA LYS A 31 16.58 -2.33 16.11
C LYS A 31 15.14 -2.30 15.58
N ILE A 32 14.90 -1.69 14.42
CA ILE A 32 13.57 -1.68 13.81
C ILE A 32 13.28 -3.05 13.22
N HIS A 33 12.11 -3.61 13.56
CA HIS A 33 11.60 -4.87 13.03
C HIS A 33 10.29 -4.72 12.26
N HIS A 34 9.61 -3.57 12.39
CA HIS A 34 8.34 -3.29 11.74
C HIS A 34 8.38 -1.93 11.07
N CYS A 35 7.85 -1.87 9.86
CA CYS A 35 7.74 -0.65 9.08
C CYS A 35 6.32 -0.50 8.55
N ILE A 36 5.74 0.68 8.66
CA ILE A 36 4.42 0.99 8.11
C ILE A 36 4.60 2.12 7.09
N THR A 37 4.07 1.91 5.89
CA THR A 37 4.02 2.95 4.86
C THR A 37 2.58 3.37 4.65
N PHE A 38 2.29 4.67 4.69
CA PHE A 38 0.94 5.23 4.55
C PHE A 38 0.60 5.65 3.12
N THR A 39 1.41 5.24 2.15
CA THR A 39 1.20 5.54 0.73
C THR A 39 1.25 4.26 -0.10
N SER A 40 0.79 4.34 -1.35
CA SER A 40 0.88 3.25 -2.34
C SER A 40 2.32 2.87 -2.73
N LYS A 41 3.34 3.52 -2.16
CA LYS A 41 4.76 3.33 -2.49
C LYS A 41 5.50 2.37 -1.54
N ALA A 42 4.81 1.45 -0.87
CA ALA A 42 5.42 0.45 0.02
C ALA A 42 6.54 -0.36 -0.67
N HIS A 43 6.42 -0.57 -1.99
CA HIS A 43 7.43 -1.25 -2.80
C HIS A 43 8.81 -0.57 -2.76
N ILE A 44 8.91 0.74 -2.54
CA ILE A 44 10.20 1.43 -2.43
C ILE A 44 11.00 0.87 -1.25
N VAL A 45 10.34 0.77 -0.09
CA VAL A 45 10.96 0.19 1.10
C VAL A 45 11.16 -1.32 0.91
N GLY A 46 10.19 -2.03 0.35
CA GLY A 46 10.27 -3.47 0.09
C GLY A 46 11.43 -3.86 -0.84
N GLU A 47 11.62 -3.15 -1.95
CA GLU A 47 12.74 -3.35 -2.86
C GLU A 47 14.09 -3.04 -2.20
N PHE A 48 14.14 -1.97 -1.39
CA PHE A 48 15.34 -1.61 -0.64
C PHE A 48 15.74 -2.70 0.35
N LEU A 49 14.80 -3.18 1.19
CA LEU A 49 15.08 -4.22 2.19
C LEU A 49 15.47 -5.55 1.53
N GLN A 50 14.87 -5.90 0.41
CA GLN A 50 15.23 -7.09 -0.36
C GLN A 50 16.66 -7.00 -0.89
N ARG A 51 17.03 -5.88 -1.49
CA ARG A 51 18.37 -5.66 -2.06
C ARG A 51 19.45 -5.63 -0.99
N THR A 52 19.17 -5.06 0.17
CA THR A 52 20.10 -4.99 1.30
C THR A 52 20.06 -6.22 2.21
N ASN A 53 19.28 -7.25 1.83
CA ASN A 53 19.12 -8.51 2.57
C ASN A 53 18.64 -8.35 4.02
N ARG A 54 17.85 -7.32 4.30
CA ARG A 54 17.27 -7.04 5.63
C ARG A 54 15.94 -7.76 5.81
N ARG A 55 15.98 -9.10 5.87
CA ARG A 55 14.78 -9.97 5.88
C ARG A 55 14.02 -10.03 7.22
N ASN A 56 14.57 -9.46 8.27
CA ASN A 56 13.99 -9.44 9.61
C ASN A 56 13.03 -8.26 9.84
N ILE A 57 12.79 -7.43 8.83
CA ILE A 57 11.89 -6.27 8.91
C ILE A 57 10.60 -6.60 8.18
N GLN A 58 9.49 -6.53 8.91
CA GLN A 58 8.15 -6.71 8.35
C GLN A 58 7.59 -5.37 7.85
N ILE A 59 7.02 -5.37 6.67
CA ILE A 59 6.40 -4.18 6.07
C ILE A 59 4.90 -4.36 5.99
N MET A 60 4.17 -3.38 6.50
CA MET A 60 2.77 -3.13 6.20
C MET A 60 2.67 -1.92 5.26
N GLY A 61 1.89 -2.04 4.20
CA GLY A 61 1.66 -0.97 3.24
C GLY A 61 0.20 -0.79 2.89
N TYR A 62 -0.06 0.23 2.09
CA TYR A 62 -1.36 0.54 1.53
C TYR A 62 -1.37 0.33 0.02
N ASP A 63 -2.55 0.06 -0.50
CA ASP A 63 -2.89 -0.08 -1.91
C ASP A 63 -2.23 -1.26 -2.63
N MET A 64 -3.09 -1.99 -3.32
CA MET A 64 -2.71 -3.13 -4.14
C MET A 64 -2.30 -2.66 -5.54
N VAL A 65 -1.21 -1.86 -5.63
CA VAL A 65 -0.58 -1.52 -6.90
C VAL A 65 0.34 -2.66 -7.36
N LYS A 66 0.57 -2.76 -8.66
CA LYS A 66 1.36 -3.86 -9.27
C LYS A 66 2.69 -4.09 -8.57
N LYS A 67 3.46 -3.05 -8.31
CA LYS A 67 4.78 -3.15 -7.64
C LYS A 67 4.68 -3.65 -6.20
N ASN A 68 3.66 -3.21 -5.45
CA ASN A 68 3.43 -3.69 -4.09
C ASN A 68 3.08 -5.19 -4.10
N ALA A 69 2.22 -5.63 -5.02
CA ALA A 69 1.87 -7.05 -5.18
C ALA A 69 3.09 -7.91 -5.55
N GLU A 70 3.96 -7.43 -6.44
CA GLU A 70 5.20 -8.11 -6.78
C GLU A 70 6.14 -8.25 -5.56
N CYS A 71 6.30 -7.19 -4.77
CA CYS A 71 7.08 -7.23 -3.53
C CYS A 71 6.48 -8.19 -2.50
N MET A 72 5.16 -8.25 -2.39
CA MET A 72 4.47 -9.19 -1.50
C MET A 72 4.71 -10.64 -1.93
N ARG A 73 4.58 -10.96 -3.23
CA ARG A 73 4.87 -12.32 -3.76
C ARG A 73 6.31 -12.76 -3.49
N ARG A 74 7.25 -11.82 -3.54
CA ARG A 74 8.68 -12.05 -3.21
C ARG A 74 8.96 -12.12 -1.70
N GLY A 75 7.97 -11.78 -0.86
CA GLY A 75 8.08 -11.80 0.60
C GLY A 75 8.77 -10.58 1.21
N SER A 76 8.95 -9.49 0.45
CA SER A 76 9.51 -8.24 0.98
C SER A 76 8.45 -7.30 1.58
N ILE A 77 7.16 -7.51 1.29
CA ILE A 77 6.04 -6.88 1.98
C ILE A 77 5.23 -7.99 2.66
N SER A 78 4.93 -7.81 3.94
CA SER A 78 4.22 -8.81 4.76
C SER A 78 2.71 -8.75 4.53
N PHE A 79 2.13 -7.56 4.49
CA PHE A 79 0.71 -7.36 4.17
C PHE A 79 0.42 -5.96 3.65
N LEU A 80 -0.70 -5.86 2.92
CA LEU A 80 -1.22 -4.62 2.36
C LEU A 80 -2.66 -4.41 2.81
N ILE A 81 -3.02 -3.15 2.98
CA ILE A 81 -4.41 -2.73 3.13
C ILE A 81 -4.91 -2.33 1.74
N ALA A 82 -5.90 -3.05 1.23
CA ALA A 82 -6.50 -2.78 -0.07
C ALA A 82 -7.87 -2.09 0.08
N GLN A 83 -8.13 -1.10 -0.76
CA GLN A 83 -9.27 -0.20 -0.65
C GLN A 83 -10.28 -0.34 -1.81
N HIS A 84 -10.16 -1.35 -2.66
CA HIS A 84 -11.06 -1.57 -3.81
C HIS A 84 -11.23 -0.36 -4.74
N GLY A 85 -10.12 0.26 -5.16
CA GLY A 85 -10.15 1.49 -5.97
C GLY A 85 -11.01 1.41 -7.24
N TYR A 86 -11.04 0.25 -7.92
CA TYR A 86 -11.92 0.03 -9.06
C TYR A 86 -13.40 0.15 -8.68
N MET A 87 -13.83 -0.54 -7.61
CA MET A 87 -15.23 -0.49 -7.15
C MET A 87 -15.60 0.89 -6.62
N GLN A 88 -14.68 1.62 -6.00
CA GLN A 88 -14.91 3.02 -5.62
C GLN A 88 -15.23 3.88 -6.84
N GLY A 89 -14.39 3.77 -7.88
CA GLY A 89 -14.65 4.50 -9.13
C GLY A 89 -15.98 4.13 -9.79
N TYR A 90 -16.25 2.82 -9.89
CA TYR A 90 -17.51 2.33 -10.45
C TYR A 90 -18.74 2.87 -9.67
N ASN A 91 -18.75 2.74 -8.34
CA ASN A 91 -19.83 3.18 -7.49
C ASN A 91 -20.05 4.70 -7.55
N CYS A 92 -18.96 5.49 -7.68
CA CYS A 92 -19.07 6.93 -7.87
C CYS A 92 -19.78 7.28 -9.20
N VAL A 93 -19.40 6.65 -10.29
CA VAL A 93 -20.02 6.88 -11.60
C VAL A 93 -21.48 6.43 -11.61
N GLU A 94 -21.78 5.26 -11.03
CA GLU A 94 -23.15 4.76 -10.90
C GLU A 94 -24.02 5.71 -10.07
N ALA A 95 -23.54 6.17 -8.93
CA ALA A 95 -24.27 7.12 -8.09
C ALA A 95 -24.57 8.43 -8.84
N LEU A 96 -23.61 8.96 -9.56
CA LEU A 96 -23.80 10.16 -10.40
C LEU A 96 -24.84 9.92 -11.50
N PHE A 97 -24.79 8.78 -12.18
CA PHE A 97 -25.76 8.41 -13.20
C PHE A 97 -27.19 8.34 -12.60
N ARG A 98 -27.34 7.68 -11.49
CA ARG A 98 -28.65 7.57 -10.80
C ARG A 98 -29.18 8.94 -10.37
N ALA A 99 -28.35 9.78 -9.79
CA ALA A 99 -28.76 11.11 -9.36
C ALA A 99 -29.09 12.05 -10.53
N ILE A 100 -28.26 12.08 -11.56
CA ILE A 100 -28.36 13.07 -12.64
C ILE A 100 -29.35 12.64 -13.72
N VAL A 101 -29.26 11.37 -14.15
CA VAL A 101 -30.05 10.86 -15.27
C VAL A 101 -31.37 10.30 -14.80
N LEU A 102 -31.35 9.44 -13.78
CA LEU A 102 -32.59 8.79 -13.29
C LEU A 102 -33.36 9.63 -12.27
N LYS A 103 -32.74 10.73 -11.78
CA LYS A 103 -33.37 11.62 -10.77
C LYS A 103 -33.72 10.91 -9.46
N GLU A 104 -32.98 9.86 -9.13
CA GLU A 104 -33.15 9.12 -7.89
C GLU A 104 -32.43 9.81 -6.72
N GLU A 105 -32.96 9.62 -5.53
CA GLU A 105 -32.25 9.97 -4.31
C GLU A 105 -31.11 8.97 -4.09
N ILE A 106 -29.91 9.49 -3.84
CA ILE A 106 -28.74 8.67 -3.56
C ILE A 106 -28.27 8.89 -2.12
N ASN A 107 -27.70 7.84 -1.52
CA ASN A 107 -27.00 7.99 -0.25
C ASN A 107 -25.73 8.82 -0.47
N PRO A 108 -25.54 9.96 0.23
CA PRO A 108 -24.37 10.80 0.05
C PRO A 108 -23.06 10.15 0.56
N VAL A 109 -23.17 9.10 1.40
CA VAL A 109 -22.02 8.39 1.98
C VAL A 109 -22.17 6.89 1.76
N ASN A 110 -21.23 6.30 1.04
CA ASN A 110 -21.14 4.87 0.82
C ASN A 110 -19.79 4.35 1.33
N TYR A 111 -19.82 3.51 2.36
CA TYR A 111 -18.62 2.88 2.89
C TYR A 111 -18.19 1.71 2.02
N MET A 112 -16.89 1.65 1.74
CA MET A 112 -16.30 0.54 1.04
C MET A 112 -15.56 -0.39 2.02
N PRO A 113 -15.57 -1.70 1.78
CA PRO A 113 -14.80 -2.63 2.59
C PRO A 113 -13.29 -2.36 2.44
N ILE A 114 -12.57 -2.61 3.53
CA ILE A 114 -11.12 -2.61 3.57
C ILE A 114 -10.69 -4.06 3.71
N GLU A 115 -9.77 -4.51 2.86
CA GLU A 115 -9.25 -5.88 2.90
C GLU A 115 -7.78 -5.93 3.29
N PHE A 116 -7.45 -6.93 4.09
CA PHE A 116 -6.07 -7.29 4.38
C PHE A 116 -5.57 -8.31 3.36
N LEU A 117 -4.51 -7.94 2.66
CA LEU A 117 -3.85 -8.81 1.70
C LEU A 117 -2.56 -9.35 2.28
N THR A 118 -2.35 -10.63 2.06
CA THR A 118 -1.13 -11.36 2.36
C THR A 118 -0.66 -12.06 1.09
N ARG A 119 0.50 -12.72 1.17
CA ARG A 119 1.03 -13.49 0.05
C ARG A 119 0.07 -14.59 -0.42
N GLU A 120 -0.75 -15.13 0.49
CA GLU A 120 -1.66 -16.24 0.24
C GLU A 120 -2.92 -15.81 -0.52
N ASN A 121 -3.37 -14.55 -0.38
CA ASN A 121 -4.62 -14.09 -0.99
C ASN A 121 -4.47 -12.98 -2.04
N VAL A 122 -3.29 -12.41 -2.23
CA VAL A 122 -3.06 -11.29 -3.16
C VAL A 122 -3.48 -11.60 -4.60
N ASP A 123 -3.30 -12.83 -5.06
CA ASP A 123 -3.65 -13.22 -6.43
C ASP A 123 -5.16 -13.38 -6.63
N PHE A 124 -5.90 -13.73 -5.57
CA PHE A 124 -7.36 -13.80 -5.61
C PHE A 124 -7.98 -12.40 -5.69
N TYR A 125 -7.45 -11.46 -4.90
CA TYR A 125 -7.89 -10.07 -4.93
C TYR A 125 -7.80 -9.46 -6.33
N GLN A 126 -6.74 -9.72 -7.08
CA GLN A 126 -6.60 -9.24 -8.47
C GLN A 126 -7.69 -9.79 -9.41
N ARG A 127 -8.10 -11.04 -9.23
CA ARG A 127 -9.11 -11.69 -10.06
C ARG A 127 -10.53 -11.20 -9.82
N THR A 128 -10.81 -10.68 -8.64
CA THR A 128 -12.14 -10.16 -8.26
C THR A 128 -12.37 -8.71 -8.68
N GLN A 129 -11.36 -8.06 -9.25
CA GLN A 129 -11.42 -6.65 -9.69
C GLN A 129 -11.66 -6.48 -11.19
N ILE A 130 -11.91 -7.57 -11.93
CA ILE A 130 -12.18 -7.55 -13.38
C ILE A 130 -13.68 -7.62 -13.64
#